data_c67006b4877c41e1f854c1910d8f27d9
#
_entry.id   c67006b4877c41e1f854c1910d8f27d9
#
_cell.length_a   1.000
_cell.length_b   1.000
_cell.length_c   1.000
_cell.angle_alpha   90.00
_cell.angle_beta   90.00
_cell.angle_gamma   90.00
#
_symmetry.space_group_name_H-M   'P 1'
#
loop_
_entity.id
_entity.type
_entity.pdbx_description
1 polymer ?
#
loop_
_entity_poly.entity_id
_entity_poly.type
_entity_poly.pdbx_seq_one_letter_code
_entity_poly.pdbx_strand_id
1 'polypeptide(L)'
;MDFNKPRRSNAVYVDLKGRKLISGRNAQLFTPHEWTILVALWNCMPHAAKRSDLIKAIWGDVTSDKATRTVDVHIAAIRKKLSAIDVGSIDSIYGLGYRFIPGRKKLIFSDSEKEI
;
A
#
# COMPACT_ATOMS: atom_id res chain seq x y z
N MET A 1 19.38 11.69 -24.70
CA MET A 1 19.05 11.58 -24.34
C MET A 1 18.62 11.19 -23.30
N ASP A 2 18.03 11.25 -22.92
CA ASP A 2 17.56 11.03 -21.79
C ASP A 2 16.47 10.22 -21.79
N PHE A 3 16.15 9.52 -22.76
CA PHE A 3 15.01 8.73 -22.76
C PHE A 3 15.10 7.67 -21.74
N ASN A 4 16.20 7.37 -21.22
CA ASN A 4 16.17 6.40 -20.15
C ASN A 4 16.11 7.08 -18.83
N LYS A 5 15.81 8.35 -18.75
CA LYS A 5 15.61 8.94 -17.53
C LYS A 5 14.27 8.79 -17.13
N PRO A 6 13.96 8.31 -16.02
CA PRO A 6 12.60 8.08 -15.59
C PRO A 6 11.86 9.32 -15.30
N ARG A 7 12.43 10.34 -15.00
CA ARG A 7 11.81 11.45 -14.61
C ARG A 7 10.44 11.57 -14.82
N ARG A 8 9.70 12.21 -14.63
CA ARG A 8 8.34 12.42 -14.83
C ARG A 8 7.58 11.24 -15.02
N SER A 9 7.90 10.15 -14.54
CA SER A 9 7.10 8.97 -14.66
C SER A 9 5.77 9.15 -14.01
N ASN A 10 4.70 8.84 -14.73
CA ASN A 10 3.38 8.86 -14.16
C ASN A 10 3.00 7.46 -13.68
N ALA A 11 3.94 6.57 -13.62
CA ALA A 11 3.66 5.20 -13.21
C ALA A 11 4.46 4.79 -12.00
N VAL A 12 3.86 3.97 -11.17
CA VAL A 12 4.53 3.35 -10.05
C VAL A 12 4.41 1.85 -10.27
N TYR A 13 5.54 1.18 -10.33
CA TYR A 13 5.54 -0.27 -10.55
C TYR A 13 5.45 -0.98 -9.22
N VAL A 14 4.51 -1.89 -9.13
CA VAL A 14 4.26 -2.66 -7.91
C VAL A 14 4.92 -4.01 -8.04
N ASP A 15 5.94 -4.24 -7.21
CA ASP A 15 6.61 -5.54 -7.19
C ASP A 15 6.00 -6.35 -6.07
N LEU A 16 5.04 -7.19 -6.41
CA LEU A 16 4.30 -7.95 -5.41
C LEU A 16 5.18 -8.90 -4.62
N LYS A 17 6.10 -9.55 -5.26
CA LYS A 17 6.97 -10.48 -4.55
C LYS A 17 8.00 -9.77 -3.70
N GLY A 18 8.49 -8.67 -4.16
CA GLY A 18 9.50 -7.92 -3.42
C GLY A 18 8.94 -6.96 -2.39
N ARG A 19 7.62 -6.83 -2.36
CA ARG A 19 6.95 -5.90 -1.43
C ARG A 19 7.51 -4.50 -1.55
N LYS A 20 7.59 -4.00 -2.77
CA LYS A 20 8.09 -2.65 -2.96
C LYS A 20 7.37 -1.92 -4.07
N LEU A 21 7.43 -0.60 -4.01
CA LEU A 21 6.87 0.28 -5.00
C LEU A 21 8.03 1.05 -5.62
N ILE A 22 8.06 1.10 -6.93
CA ILE A 22 9.14 1.75 -7.65
C ILE A 22 8.60 2.89 -8.48
N SER A 23 9.09 4.09 -8.20
CA SER A 23 8.67 5.28 -8.91
C SER A 23 9.92 5.97 -9.44
N GLY A 24 10.19 5.83 -10.72
CA GLY A 24 11.40 6.36 -11.30
C GLY A 24 12.62 5.72 -10.69
N ARG A 25 13.43 6.51 -10.03
CA ARG A 25 14.62 6.00 -9.37
C ARG A 25 14.40 5.67 -7.91
N ASN A 26 13.22 6.00 -7.42
CA ASN A 26 12.93 5.79 -6.00
C ASN A 26 12.19 4.49 -5.79
N ALA A 27 12.54 3.79 -4.75
CA ALA A 27 11.86 2.57 -4.38
C ALA A 27 11.58 2.60 -2.89
N GLN A 28 10.41 2.11 -2.51
CA GLN A 28 10.05 1.99 -1.10
C GLN A 28 9.75 0.55 -0.82
N LEU A 29 10.42 0.02 0.19
CA LEU A 29 10.28 -1.35 0.59
C LEU A 29 9.36 -1.42 1.80
N PHE A 30 8.46 -2.38 1.81
CA PHE A 30 7.48 -2.52 2.89
C PHE A 30 7.74 -3.80 3.67
N THR A 31 7.45 -3.77 4.95
CA THR A 31 7.54 -5.00 5.74
C THR A 31 6.39 -5.92 5.36
N PRO A 32 6.46 -7.20 5.70
CA PRO A 32 5.35 -8.11 5.36
C PRO A 32 4.00 -7.65 5.88
N HIS A 33 3.92 -7.17 7.11
CA HIS A 33 2.65 -6.70 7.67
C HIS A 33 2.17 -5.43 6.96
N GLU A 34 3.06 -4.50 6.70
CA GLU A 34 2.70 -3.30 5.97
C GLU A 34 2.17 -3.66 4.59
N TRP A 35 2.84 -4.60 3.92
CA TRP A 35 2.44 -5.00 2.59
C TRP A 35 1.07 -5.68 2.59
N THR A 36 0.82 -6.53 3.57
CA THR A 36 -0.47 -7.18 3.71
C THR A 36 -1.58 -6.15 3.85
N ILE A 37 -1.36 -5.13 4.66
CA ILE A 37 -2.35 -4.07 4.84
C ILE A 37 -2.56 -3.30 3.55
N LEU A 38 -1.47 -2.91 2.90
CA LEU A 38 -1.56 -2.13 1.67
C LEU A 38 -2.32 -2.88 0.58
N VAL A 39 -2.02 -4.16 0.40
CA VAL A 39 -2.72 -4.98 -0.58
C VAL A 39 -4.20 -5.11 -0.22
N ALA A 40 -4.51 -5.26 1.06
CA ALA A 40 -5.91 -5.34 1.49
C ALA A 40 -6.65 -4.04 1.18
N LEU A 41 -6.00 -2.90 1.36
CA LEU A 41 -6.61 -1.62 1.03
C LEU A 41 -6.86 -1.50 -0.47
N TRP A 42 -5.91 -1.92 -1.28
CA TRP A 42 -6.09 -1.90 -2.72
C TRP A 42 -7.24 -2.79 -3.16
N ASN A 43 -7.38 -3.95 -2.55
CA ASN A 43 -8.46 -4.87 -2.90
C ASN A 43 -9.84 -4.35 -2.51
N CYS A 44 -9.91 -3.42 -1.58
CA CYS A 44 -11.18 -2.82 -1.18
C CYS A 44 -11.55 -1.60 -2.00
N MET A 45 -10.59 -1.03 -2.74
CA MET A 45 -10.88 0.19 -3.48
C MET A 45 -12.10 0.06 -4.35
N PRO A 46 -12.89 1.10 -4.45
CA PRO A 46 -12.72 2.43 -3.83
C PRO A 46 -13.27 2.53 -2.42
N HIS A 47 -13.63 1.42 -1.82
CA HIS A 47 -14.23 1.40 -0.50
C HIS A 47 -13.19 1.30 0.60
N ALA A 48 -13.62 1.56 1.83
CA ALA A 48 -12.75 1.45 2.98
C ALA A 48 -12.66 0.01 3.46
N ALA A 49 -11.53 -0.32 4.05
CA ALA A 49 -11.35 -1.61 4.71
C ALA A 49 -11.54 -1.39 6.20
N LYS A 50 -12.27 -2.27 6.86
CA LYS A 50 -12.46 -2.18 8.29
C LYS A 50 -11.20 -2.58 9.02
N ARG A 51 -10.95 -1.95 10.17
CA ARG A 51 -9.79 -2.34 10.97
C ARG A 51 -9.80 -3.84 11.27
N SER A 52 -10.98 -4.39 11.56
CA SER A 52 -11.08 -5.81 11.85
C SER A 52 -10.65 -6.67 10.68
N ASP A 53 -10.93 -6.24 9.47
CA ASP A 53 -10.51 -6.99 8.28
C ASP A 53 -9.00 -6.91 8.10
N LEU A 54 -8.41 -5.78 8.43
CA LEU A 54 -6.96 -5.64 8.34
C LEU A 54 -6.26 -6.50 9.38
N ILE A 55 -6.81 -6.53 10.59
CA ILE A 55 -6.28 -7.39 11.64
C ILE A 55 -6.36 -8.85 11.21
N LYS A 56 -7.50 -9.24 10.65
CA LYS A 56 -7.71 -10.59 10.21
C LYS A 56 -6.76 -10.97 9.09
N ALA A 57 -6.45 -10.05 8.20
CA ALA A 57 -5.53 -10.31 7.10
C ALA A 57 -4.12 -10.62 7.59
N ILE A 58 -3.73 -10.05 8.72
CA ILE A 58 -2.39 -10.26 9.25
C ILE A 58 -2.33 -11.43 10.22
N TRP A 59 -3.26 -11.47 11.17
CA TRP A 59 -3.19 -12.43 12.28
C TRP A 59 -4.32 -13.44 12.34
N GLY A 60 -5.27 -13.39 11.44
CA GLY A 60 -6.42 -14.28 11.49
C GLY A 60 -7.46 -13.77 12.46
N ASP A 61 -8.23 -14.68 13.03
CA ASP A 61 -9.34 -14.29 13.90
C ASP A 61 -8.87 -13.92 15.31
N VAL A 62 -8.18 -12.81 15.41
CA VAL A 62 -7.71 -12.30 16.68
C VAL A 62 -8.35 -10.95 16.91
N THR A 63 -8.90 -10.75 18.07
CA THR A 63 -9.46 -9.44 18.41
C THR A 63 -8.82 -8.98 19.70
N SER A 64 -8.17 -7.85 19.66
CA SER A 64 -7.60 -7.27 20.86
C SER A 64 -7.28 -5.81 20.58
N ASP A 65 -7.24 -5.02 21.63
CA ASP A 65 -6.89 -3.61 21.50
C ASP A 65 -5.45 -3.47 21.01
N LYS A 66 -4.62 -4.43 21.37
CA LYS A 66 -3.24 -4.41 20.98
C LYS A 66 -3.12 -4.58 19.49
N ALA A 67 -3.87 -5.51 18.89
CA ALA A 67 -3.86 -5.71 17.46
C ALA A 67 -4.34 -4.48 16.73
N THR A 68 -5.38 -3.83 17.25
CA THR A 68 -5.91 -2.61 16.65
C THR A 68 -4.86 -1.52 16.63
N ARG A 69 -4.14 -1.33 17.73
CA ARG A 69 -3.11 -0.33 17.79
C ARG A 69 -1.97 -0.63 16.85
N THR A 70 -1.65 -1.91 16.70
CA THR A 70 -0.57 -2.32 15.81
C THR A 70 -0.92 -1.99 14.36
N VAL A 71 -2.19 -2.17 13.98
CA VAL A 71 -2.63 -1.80 12.64
C VAL A 71 -2.41 -0.30 12.43
N ASP A 72 -2.81 0.52 13.42
CA ASP A 72 -2.67 1.96 13.29
C ASP A 72 -1.19 2.38 13.16
N VAL A 73 -0.31 1.70 13.86
CA VAL A 73 1.12 1.97 13.75
C VAL A 73 1.63 1.63 12.35
N HIS A 74 1.18 0.51 11.81
CA HIS A 74 1.57 0.14 10.45
C HIS A 74 1.02 1.12 9.42
N ILE A 75 -0.19 1.61 9.63
CA ILE A 75 -0.77 2.61 8.73
C ILE A 75 0.11 3.87 8.71
N ALA A 76 0.57 4.29 9.88
CA ALA A 76 1.43 5.47 9.94
C ALA A 76 2.73 5.26 9.15
N ALA A 77 3.32 4.08 9.26
CA ALA A 77 4.53 3.77 8.53
C ALA A 77 4.29 3.72 7.02
N ILE A 78 3.16 3.12 6.62
CA ILE A 78 2.79 3.03 5.21
C ILE A 78 2.58 4.44 4.64
N ARG A 79 1.88 5.29 5.37
CA ARG A 79 1.65 6.66 4.93
C ARG A 79 2.94 7.40 4.63
N LYS A 80 3.91 7.21 5.48
CA LYS A 80 5.18 7.86 5.31
C LYS A 80 5.88 7.38 4.04
N LYS A 81 5.83 6.09 3.79
CA LYS A 81 6.46 5.52 2.61
C LYS A 81 5.74 5.93 1.33
N LEU A 82 4.41 5.97 1.35
CA LEU A 82 3.65 6.41 0.19
C LEU A 82 3.94 7.87 -0.13
N SER A 83 4.05 8.69 0.90
CA SER A 83 4.33 10.10 0.73
C SER A 83 5.69 10.32 0.08
N ALA A 84 6.65 9.48 0.40
CA ALA A 84 8.00 9.62 -0.12
C ALA A 84 8.07 9.45 -1.64
N ILE A 85 7.14 8.72 -2.22
CA ILE A 85 7.11 8.49 -3.66
C ILE A 85 5.84 9.02 -4.32
N ASP A 86 5.02 9.72 -3.55
CA ASP A 86 3.83 10.40 -4.07
C ASP A 86 2.92 9.46 -4.85
N VAL A 87 2.57 8.35 -4.25
CA VAL A 87 1.78 7.36 -4.95
C VAL A 87 0.34 7.26 -4.46
N GLY A 88 -0.07 8.16 -3.64
CA GLY A 88 -1.42 8.14 -3.10
C GLY A 88 -1.38 8.36 -1.60
N SER A 89 -2.50 8.14 -0.98
CA SER A 89 -2.60 8.38 0.47
C SER A 89 -3.59 7.41 1.10
N ILE A 90 -3.66 7.43 2.40
CA ILE A 90 -4.60 6.62 3.13
C ILE A 90 -5.43 7.53 4.02
N ASP A 91 -6.74 7.51 3.81
CA ASP A 91 -7.67 8.27 4.63
C ASP A 91 -8.15 7.42 5.78
N SER A 92 -8.35 8.05 6.92
CA SER A 92 -9.01 7.42 8.05
C SER A 92 -10.50 7.69 7.90
N ILE A 93 -11.30 6.65 7.96
CA ILE A 93 -12.74 6.79 7.86
C ILE A 93 -13.29 6.54 9.26
N TYR A 94 -13.77 7.60 9.88
CA TYR A 94 -14.21 7.57 11.28
C TYR A 94 -15.18 6.42 11.53
N GLY A 95 -14.89 5.66 12.56
CA GLY A 95 -15.77 4.56 12.95
C GLY A 95 -15.74 3.34 12.05
N LEU A 96 -14.90 3.34 11.03
CA LEU A 96 -14.86 2.22 10.09
C LEU A 96 -13.46 1.65 9.91
N GLY A 97 -12.56 2.42 9.39
CA GLY A 97 -11.22 1.94 9.14
C GLY A 97 -10.45 2.87 8.24
N TYR A 98 -9.89 2.34 7.17
CA TYR A 98 -9.01 3.11 6.30
C TYR A 98 -9.33 2.87 4.83
N ARG A 99 -9.00 3.83 4.00
CA ARG A 99 -9.24 3.73 2.57
C ARG A 99 -8.04 4.28 1.82
N PHE A 100 -7.61 3.54 0.80
CA PHE A 100 -6.53 4.01 -0.05
C PHE A 100 -7.10 4.98 -1.08
N ILE A 101 -6.46 6.13 -1.23
CA ILE A 101 -6.84 7.14 -2.20
C ILE A 101 -5.76 7.18 -3.27
N PRO A 102 -6.05 6.80 -4.50
CA PRO A 102 -5.04 6.84 -5.56
C PRO A 102 -4.57 8.26 -5.83
N GLY A 103 -3.30 8.40 -6.13
CA GLY A 103 -2.75 9.68 -6.51
C GLY A 103 -2.78 9.83 -8.02
N ARG A 104 -1.95 10.71 -8.54
CA ARG A 104 -1.90 10.93 -9.97
C ARG A 104 -1.20 9.82 -10.69
N LYS A 105 -0.25 9.18 -10.05
CA LYS A 105 0.53 8.13 -10.69
C LYS A 105 -0.26 6.85 -10.78
N LYS A 106 -0.14 6.20 -11.93
CA LYS A 106 -0.85 4.96 -12.16
C LYS A 106 -0.09 3.81 -11.52
N LEU A 107 -0.79 2.91 -10.86
CA LEU A 107 -0.19 1.73 -10.28
C LEU A 107 -0.15 0.64 -11.34
N ILE A 108 1.01 0.10 -11.59
CA ILE A 108 1.18 -0.98 -12.56
C ILE A 108 1.68 -2.19 -11.80
N PHE A 109 0.86 -3.23 -11.76
CA PHE A 109 1.20 -4.45 -11.05
C PHE A 109 2.00 -5.37 -11.94
N SER A 110 3.15 -5.77 -11.43
CA SER A 110 4.06 -6.52 -12.24
C SER A 110 3.87 -7.99 -12.24
N ASP A 111 2.90 -8.46 -11.85
CA ASP A 111 2.76 -9.83 -11.83
C ASP A 111 2.46 -10.42 -13.02
N SER A 112 2.66 -10.36 -13.08
CA SER A 112 2.46 -10.85 -13.78
C SER A 112 2.97 -11.54 -14.32
N GLU A 113 3.29 -11.42 -14.20
CA GLU A 113 3.64 -11.86 -14.63
C GLU A 113 3.50 -12.80 -14.84
N LYS A 114 3.04 -12.91 -14.72
CA LYS A 114 2.72 -13.60 -14.86
C LYS A 114 2.79 -14.30 -15.66
N GLU A 115 3.04 -14.32 -15.87
CA GLU A 115 3.03 -14.80 -16.55
C GLU A 115 3.43 -15.73 -16.80
N ILE A 116 3.44 -16.13 -16.72
CA ILE A 116 3.74 -16.96 -16.93
C ILE A 116 3.63 -17.66 -17.11
#